data_e8980c31024ac7f73211fbaa56425a65
#
_entry.id   e8980c31024ac7f73211fbaa56425a65
#
_cell.length_a   1.000
_cell.length_b   1.000
_cell.length_c   1.000
_cell.angle_alpha   90.00
_cell.angle_beta   90.00
_cell.angle_gamma   90.00
#
_symmetry.space_group_name_H-M   'P 1'
#
loop_
_entity.id
_entity.type
_entity.pdbx_description
1 polymer ?
#
loop_
_entity_poly.entity_id
_entity_poly.type
_entity_poly.pdbx_seq_one_letter_code
_entity_poly.pdbx_strand_id
1 'polypeptide(L)'
;MSKEHIASPAFVESRSTDDPYSLISDLKYGPILNEKIPEEASSKIQFVKSAVIPSILLGITLSIFSALFFALRDYLIILADAKYLIFASFGSTAFIMYLMPKSPSAKISKFAKSYVAASLIGYAGLYIAGYLGIFAAIAIVETFIAITMVALKAEHPPAAAIGLVFTINRVGAAGILLIIIGILTISGLTMVLKKTVHVAEHEESEIRSRKKSKL
;
A
#
# COMPACT_ATOMS: atom_id res chain seq x y z
N MET A 1 -3.82 70.64 4.93
CA MET A 1 -4.96 69.84 4.47
C MET A 1 -4.40 68.65 3.65
N SER A 2 -4.15 67.55 4.32
CA SER A 2 -3.62 66.30 3.70
C SER A 2 -4.75 65.31 3.63
N LYS A 3 -5.03 64.79 2.41
CA LYS A 3 -6.04 63.75 2.19
C LYS A 3 -5.41 62.40 2.39
N GLU A 4 -5.81 61.73 3.45
CA GLU A 4 -5.53 60.29 3.65
C GLU A 4 -6.37 59.47 2.66
N HIS A 5 -5.69 58.73 1.80
CA HIS A 5 -6.27 57.66 0.99
C HIS A 5 -6.46 56.41 1.88
N ILE A 6 -7.71 56.17 2.24
CA ILE A 6 -8.12 54.91 2.86
C ILE A 6 -8.13 53.85 1.76
N ALA A 7 -7.21 52.92 1.82
CA ALA A 7 -7.20 51.72 0.97
C ALA A 7 -8.36 50.81 1.38
N SER A 8 -9.22 50.50 0.42
CA SER A 8 -10.32 49.54 0.55
C SER A 8 -9.75 48.14 0.84
N PRO A 9 -10.32 47.39 1.79
CA PRO A 9 -9.87 46.00 2.02
C PRO A 9 -10.24 45.16 0.79
N ALA A 10 -9.23 44.44 0.29
CA ALA A 10 -9.41 43.45 -0.78
C ALA A 10 -10.47 42.42 -0.36
N PHE A 11 -11.47 42.29 -1.19
CA PHE A 11 -12.53 41.31 -1.11
C PHE A 11 -11.87 39.91 -1.23
N VAL A 12 -11.75 39.23 -0.10
CA VAL A 12 -11.37 37.81 -0.09
C VAL A 12 -12.56 37.04 -0.63
N GLU A 13 -12.47 36.66 -1.89
CA GLU A 13 -13.42 35.79 -2.55
C GLU A 13 -13.47 34.48 -1.75
N SER A 14 -14.57 34.26 -1.04
CA SER A 14 -14.85 33.05 -0.30
C SER A 14 -14.94 31.89 -1.29
N ARG A 15 -13.86 31.10 -1.41
CA ARG A 15 -13.93 29.83 -2.10
C ARG A 15 -15.04 28.99 -1.46
N SER A 16 -16.02 28.63 -2.28
CA SER A 16 -17.06 27.67 -1.91
C SER A 16 -16.41 26.38 -1.38
N THR A 17 -16.70 26.07 -0.11
CA THR A 17 -16.18 24.88 0.59
C THR A 17 -16.98 23.62 0.27
N ASP A 18 -17.79 23.63 -0.78
CA ASP A 18 -18.77 22.58 -1.06
C ASP A 18 -18.27 21.45 -1.98
N ASP A 19 -17.01 21.51 -2.41
CA ASP A 19 -16.40 20.40 -3.14
C ASP A 19 -15.53 19.56 -2.19
N PRO A 20 -16.02 18.37 -1.72
CA PRO A 20 -15.26 17.51 -0.83
C PRO A 20 -13.98 16.95 -1.48
N TYR A 21 -13.80 17.12 -2.79
CA TYR A 21 -12.62 16.68 -3.52
C TYR A 21 -11.56 17.77 -3.69
N SER A 22 -11.84 19.02 -3.34
CA SER A 22 -10.86 20.12 -3.42
C SER A 22 -9.68 19.93 -2.46
N LEU A 23 -9.88 19.25 -1.32
CA LEU A 23 -8.85 18.89 -0.38
C LEU A 23 -7.93 17.76 -0.90
N ILE A 24 -8.41 16.95 -1.86
CA ILE A 24 -7.64 15.85 -2.43
C ILE A 24 -6.65 16.34 -3.50
N SER A 25 -6.95 17.46 -4.16
CA SER A 25 -6.07 18.08 -5.16
C SER A 25 -4.78 18.65 -4.55
N ASP A 26 -4.83 19.06 -3.28
CA ASP A 26 -3.69 19.65 -2.55
C ASP A 26 -2.82 18.57 -1.85
N LEU A 27 -3.30 17.35 -1.78
CA LEU A 27 -2.46 16.23 -1.37
C LEU A 27 -1.42 15.97 -2.47
N LYS A 28 -0.16 15.86 -2.08
CA LYS A 28 1.03 15.58 -2.92
C LYS A 28 0.90 14.32 -3.81
N TYR A 29 -0.28 13.70 -3.83
CA TYR A 29 -0.69 12.55 -4.64
C TYR A 29 -1.59 12.93 -5.84
N GLY A 30 -1.95 14.21 -6.00
CA GLY A 30 -2.77 14.71 -7.10
C GLY A 30 -2.28 14.43 -8.54
N PRO A 31 -0.97 14.31 -8.83
CA PRO A 31 -0.50 14.03 -10.18
C PRO A 31 -0.78 12.63 -10.70
N ILE A 32 -1.15 11.66 -9.84
CA ILE A 32 -1.32 10.27 -10.27
C ILE A 32 -2.61 10.08 -11.10
N LEU A 33 -3.61 10.94 -10.88
CA LEU A 33 -4.90 10.88 -11.58
C LEU A 33 -4.97 11.77 -12.83
N ASN A 34 -3.97 12.64 -13.06
CA ASN A 34 -4.01 13.65 -14.11
C ASN A 34 -2.93 13.46 -15.19
N GLU A 35 -2.31 12.28 -15.28
CA GLU A 35 -1.45 11.97 -16.42
C GLU A 35 -2.37 11.77 -17.63
N LYS A 36 -2.52 12.82 -18.47
CA LYS A 36 -3.24 12.77 -19.75
C LYS A 36 -2.72 11.57 -20.53
N ILE A 37 -3.58 10.61 -20.77
CA ILE A 37 -3.31 9.47 -21.64
C ILE A 37 -2.98 10.04 -23.03
N PRO A 38 -1.77 9.84 -23.57
CA PRO A 38 -1.44 10.31 -24.92
C PRO A 38 -2.31 9.59 -25.93
N GLU A 39 -2.95 10.35 -26.81
CA GLU A 39 -3.81 9.83 -27.85
C GLU A 39 -3.04 8.95 -28.85
N GLU A 40 -3.67 7.84 -29.24
CA GLU A 40 -3.37 6.90 -30.33
C GLU A 40 -2.24 5.89 -30.09
N ALA A 41 -2.23 4.83 -30.85
CA ALA A 41 -1.40 3.58 -30.92
C ALA A 41 -0.33 3.38 -29.84
N SER A 42 0.35 4.44 -29.40
CA SER A 42 1.20 4.51 -28.20
C SER A 42 0.41 4.21 -26.92
N SER A 43 -0.87 4.59 -26.85
CA SER A 43 -1.72 4.42 -25.68
C SER A 43 -2.04 2.96 -25.37
N LYS A 44 -2.27 2.12 -26.39
CA LYS A 44 -2.57 0.68 -26.19
C LYS A 44 -1.37 -0.06 -25.62
N ILE A 45 -0.16 0.20 -26.14
CA ILE A 45 1.08 -0.41 -25.63
C ILE A 45 1.36 0.09 -24.21
N GLN A 46 1.15 1.37 -23.96
CA GLN A 46 1.34 1.95 -22.64
C GLN A 46 0.32 1.41 -21.64
N PHE A 47 -0.95 1.24 -22.02
CA PHE A 47 -1.97 0.60 -21.20
C PHE A 47 -1.59 -0.85 -20.85
N VAL A 48 -1.13 -1.64 -21.80
CA VAL A 48 -0.68 -3.01 -21.54
C VAL A 48 0.48 -3.03 -20.54
N LYS A 49 1.48 -2.16 -20.70
CA LYS A 49 2.65 -2.10 -19.81
C LYS A 49 2.32 -1.54 -18.42
N SER A 50 1.44 -0.55 -18.32
CA SER A 50 1.14 0.13 -17.06
C SER A 50 -0.01 -0.50 -16.24
N ALA A 51 -0.92 -1.22 -16.89
CA ALA A 51 -2.07 -1.82 -16.23
C ALA A 51 -2.13 -3.34 -16.40
N VAL A 52 -2.09 -3.86 -17.62
CA VAL A 52 -2.35 -5.29 -17.87
C VAL A 52 -1.23 -6.17 -17.27
N ILE A 53 0.03 -5.89 -17.59
CA ILE A 53 1.16 -6.69 -17.07
C ILE A 53 1.23 -6.64 -15.54
N PRO A 54 1.18 -5.46 -14.87
CA PRO A 54 1.14 -5.42 -13.41
C PRO A 54 -0.05 -6.14 -12.79
N SER A 55 -1.23 -6.11 -13.44
CA SER A 55 -2.42 -6.82 -12.96
C SER A 55 -2.26 -8.34 -13.06
N ILE A 56 -1.65 -8.84 -14.13
CA ILE A 56 -1.34 -10.28 -14.28
C ILE A 56 -0.33 -10.70 -13.19
N LEU A 57 0.72 -9.92 -12.97
CA LEU A 57 1.73 -10.20 -11.94
C LEU A 57 1.12 -10.17 -10.54
N LEU A 58 0.20 -9.25 -10.27
CA LEU A 58 -0.58 -9.20 -9.04
C LEU A 58 -1.39 -10.49 -8.88
N GLY A 59 -2.13 -10.91 -9.91
CA GLY A 59 -2.93 -12.14 -9.89
C GLY A 59 -2.06 -13.38 -9.63
N ILE A 60 -0.91 -13.51 -10.30
CA ILE A 60 0.04 -14.60 -10.08
C ILE A 60 0.56 -14.58 -8.64
N THR A 61 0.99 -13.41 -8.14
CA THR A 61 1.49 -13.26 -6.78
C THR A 61 0.45 -13.69 -5.75
N LEU A 62 -0.79 -13.22 -5.89
CA LEU A 62 -1.86 -13.56 -4.96
C LEU A 62 -2.27 -15.02 -5.08
N SER A 63 -2.23 -15.62 -6.27
CA SER A 63 -2.50 -17.05 -6.46
C SER A 63 -1.47 -17.92 -5.75
N ILE A 64 -0.17 -17.63 -5.92
CA ILE A 64 0.91 -18.35 -5.25
C ILE A 64 0.82 -18.15 -3.74
N PHE A 65 0.59 -16.91 -3.28
CA PHE A 65 0.43 -16.61 -1.87
C PHE A 65 -0.79 -17.33 -1.27
N SER A 66 -1.91 -17.39 -2.01
CA SER A 66 -3.10 -18.14 -1.60
C SER A 66 -2.82 -19.64 -1.49
N ALA A 67 -2.11 -20.22 -2.46
CA ALA A 67 -1.77 -21.63 -2.45
C ALA A 67 -0.89 -21.99 -1.23
N LEU A 68 0.13 -21.15 -0.92
CA LEU A 68 0.95 -21.32 0.27
C LEU A 68 0.11 -21.20 1.55
N PHE A 69 -0.74 -20.18 1.61
CA PHE A 69 -1.62 -19.95 2.75
C PHE A 69 -2.60 -21.11 2.97
N PHE A 70 -3.13 -21.65 1.87
CA PHE A 70 -4.02 -22.81 1.92
C PHE A 70 -3.28 -24.09 2.35
N ALA A 71 -2.04 -24.28 1.90
CA ALA A 71 -1.21 -25.39 2.33
C ALA A 71 -0.90 -25.35 3.83
N LEU A 72 -0.82 -24.14 4.40
CA LEU A 72 -0.59 -23.93 5.84
C LEU A 72 -1.87 -23.91 6.68
N ARG A 73 -3.04 -24.11 6.09
CA ARG A 73 -4.36 -23.93 6.75
C ARG A 73 -4.50 -24.70 8.05
N ASP A 74 -3.99 -25.92 8.11
CA ASP A 74 -4.14 -26.80 9.25
C ASP A 74 -3.28 -26.35 10.44
N TYR A 75 -2.14 -25.70 10.15
CA TYR A 75 -1.29 -25.04 11.14
C TYR A 75 -1.84 -23.67 11.56
N LEU A 76 -2.67 -23.06 10.72
CA LEU A 76 -3.28 -21.75 10.94
C LEU A 76 -4.67 -21.82 11.58
N ILE A 77 -5.12 -23.01 11.95
CA ILE A 77 -6.46 -23.21 12.57
C ILE A 77 -6.62 -22.39 13.83
N ILE A 78 -5.52 -22.19 14.57
CA ILE A 78 -5.49 -21.40 15.81
C ILE A 78 -5.81 -19.91 15.60
N LEU A 79 -5.68 -19.42 14.36
CA LEU A 79 -5.94 -18.01 14.01
C LEU A 79 -7.41 -17.76 13.64
N ALA A 80 -8.24 -18.80 13.58
CA ALA A 80 -9.65 -18.72 13.20
C ALA A 80 -9.86 -17.82 11.96
N ASP A 81 -10.78 -16.86 12.03
CA ASP A 81 -11.10 -15.96 10.93
C ASP A 81 -10.06 -14.83 10.71
N ALA A 82 -9.21 -14.57 11.71
CA ALA A 82 -8.16 -13.55 11.61
C ALA A 82 -7.21 -13.80 10.41
N LYS A 83 -7.00 -15.08 10.04
CA LYS A 83 -6.18 -15.45 8.89
C LYS A 83 -6.65 -14.83 7.58
N TYR A 84 -7.95 -14.72 7.35
CA TYR A 84 -8.52 -14.12 6.12
C TYR A 84 -8.32 -12.62 6.07
N LEU A 85 -8.43 -11.93 7.21
CA LEU A 85 -8.19 -10.50 7.31
C LEU A 85 -6.72 -10.16 7.12
N ILE A 86 -5.82 -10.98 7.66
CA ILE A 86 -4.38 -10.88 7.44
C ILE A 86 -4.07 -11.06 5.94
N PHE A 87 -4.66 -12.09 5.32
CA PHE A 87 -4.52 -12.33 3.89
C PHE A 87 -5.00 -11.14 3.04
N ALA A 88 -6.16 -10.56 3.35
CA ALA A 88 -6.69 -9.40 2.64
C ALA A 88 -5.75 -8.17 2.74
N SER A 89 -5.12 -7.96 3.90
CA SER A 89 -4.12 -6.91 4.09
C SER A 89 -2.90 -7.09 3.17
N PHE A 90 -2.40 -8.33 3.03
CA PHE A 90 -1.33 -8.64 2.07
C PHE A 90 -1.77 -8.44 0.62
N GLY A 91 -3.03 -8.74 0.29
CA GLY A 91 -3.62 -8.46 -1.03
C GLY A 91 -3.57 -6.98 -1.38
N SER A 92 -3.96 -6.12 -0.45
CA SER A 92 -3.88 -4.66 -0.61
C SER A 92 -2.44 -4.19 -0.78
N THR A 93 -1.50 -4.80 -0.06
CA THR A 93 -0.06 -4.52 -0.19
C THR A 93 0.46 -4.90 -1.58
N ALA A 94 0.14 -6.09 -2.07
CA ALA A 94 0.52 -6.52 -3.41
C ALA A 94 -0.06 -5.58 -4.48
N PHE A 95 -1.31 -5.15 -4.33
CA PHE A 95 -1.93 -4.16 -5.21
C PHE A 95 -1.09 -2.87 -5.28
N ILE A 96 -0.71 -2.30 -4.14
CA ILE A 96 0.12 -1.08 -4.09
C ILE A 96 1.47 -1.33 -4.78
N MET A 97 2.10 -2.48 -4.54
CA MET A 97 3.42 -2.80 -5.09
C MET A 97 3.43 -2.95 -6.60
N TYR A 98 2.36 -3.47 -7.20
CA TYR A 98 2.28 -3.72 -8.64
C TYR A 98 1.63 -2.56 -9.41
N LEU A 99 0.52 -2.01 -8.92
CA LEU A 99 -0.27 -1.01 -9.63
C LEU A 99 0.09 0.43 -9.25
N MET A 100 0.73 0.62 -8.09
CA MET A 100 1.18 1.95 -7.62
C MET A 100 2.69 1.95 -7.30
N PRO A 101 3.57 1.50 -8.20
CA PRO A 101 5.00 1.28 -7.90
C PRO A 101 5.76 2.56 -7.57
N LYS A 102 5.26 3.73 -7.99
CA LYS A 102 5.82 5.06 -7.67
C LYS A 102 5.41 5.54 -6.27
N SER A 103 4.41 4.92 -5.65
CA SER A 103 3.97 5.27 -4.29
C SER A 103 5.10 5.05 -3.28
N PRO A 104 5.31 5.98 -2.35
CA PRO A 104 6.23 5.77 -1.23
C PRO A 104 5.95 4.48 -0.45
N SER A 105 4.68 4.08 -0.35
CA SER A 105 4.23 2.86 0.33
C SER A 105 4.54 1.57 -0.44
N ALA A 106 4.90 1.63 -1.73
CA ALA A 106 5.27 0.47 -2.54
C ALA A 106 6.67 -0.08 -2.22
N LYS A 107 7.44 0.59 -1.36
CA LYS A 107 8.79 0.14 -0.99
C LYS A 107 8.72 -1.05 -0.04
N ILE A 108 9.40 -2.16 -0.40
CA ILE A 108 9.46 -3.39 0.42
C ILE A 108 9.92 -3.10 1.85
N SER A 109 10.91 -2.22 2.03
CA SER A 109 11.40 -1.87 3.35
C SER A 109 10.37 -1.16 4.24
N LYS A 110 9.52 -0.30 3.65
CA LYS A 110 8.42 0.35 4.38
C LYS A 110 7.34 -0.66 4.74
N PHE A 111 6.94 -1.46 3.78
CA PHE A 111 6.00 -2.56 3.98
C PHE A 111 6.44 -3.48 5.14
N ALA A 112 7.66 -4.01 5.09
CA ALA A 112 8.16 -4.92 6.11
C ALA A 112 8.18 -4.28 7.52
N LYS A 113 8.73 -3.06 7.63
CA LYS A 113 8.78 -2.34 8.90
C LYS A 113 7.39 -2.07 9.48
N SER A 114 6.44 -1.65 8.65
CA SER A 114 5.08 -1.34 9.07
C SER A 114 4.34 -2.56 9.57
N TYR A 115 4.44 -3.68 8.85
CA TYR A 115 3.78 -4.93 9.24
C TYR A 115 4.34 -5.50 10.54
N VAL A 116 5.67 -5.49 10.71
CA VAL A 116 6.31 -5.91 11.97
C VAL A 116 5.87 -5.00 13.11
N ALA A 117 5.96 -3.68 12.94
CA ALA A 117 5.53 -2.74 13.98
C ALA A 117 4.06 -2.90 14.34
N ALA A 118 3.16 -2.97 13.34
CA ALA A 118 1.73 -3.13 13.56
C ALA A 118 1.38 -4.46 14.25
N SER A 119 2.05 -5.56 13.88
CA SER A 119 1.82 -6.86 14.53
C SER A 119 2.28 -6.88 15.99
N LEU A 120 3.40 -6.26 16.31
CA LEU A 120 3.90 -6.17 17.68
C LEU A 120 3.01 -5.28 18.57
N ILE A 121 2.63 -4.10 18.06
CA ILE A 121 1.75 -3.17 18.78
C ILE A 121 0.34 -3.78 18.90
N GLY A 122 -0.19 -4.40 17.85
CA GLY A 122 -1.48 -5.11 17.88
C GLY A 122 -1.47 -6.29 18.86
N TYR A 123 -0.36 -7.03 18.94
CA TYR A 123 -0.21 -8.09 19.94
C TYR A 123 -0.23 -7.54 21.37
N ALA A 124 0.40 -6.40 21.65
CA ALA A 124 0.27 -5.71 22.93
C ALA A 124 -1.17 -5.27 23.21
N GLY A 125 -1.90 -4.89 22.15
CA GLY A 125 -3.32 -4.54 22.21
C GLY A 125 -4.22 -5.62 22.80
N LEU A 126 -3.84 -6.88 22.64
CA LEU A 126 -4.50 -8.03 23.23
C LEU A 126 -4.60 -7.91 24.77
N TYR A 127 -3.50 -7.52 25.39
CA TYR A 127 -3.43 -7.31 26.84
C TYR A 127 -4.19 -6.05 27.27
N ILE A 128 -4.01 -4.96 26.51
CA ILE A 128 -4.72 -3.69 26.75
C ILE A 128 -6.25 -3.93 26.72
N ALA A 129 -6.74 -4.71 25.76
CA ALA A 129 -8.15 -5.04 25.64
C ALA A 129 -8.70 -5.83 26.85
N GLY A 130 -7.85 -6.62 27.49
CA GLY A 130 -8.20 -7.33 28.72
C GLY A 130 -8.42 -6.40 29.91
N TYR A 131 -7.73 -5.27 29.98
CA TYR A 131 -7.82 -4.33 31.10
C TYR A 131 -8.79 -3.17 30.84
N LEU A 132 -8.76 -2.58 29.63
CA LEU A 132 -9.48 -1.34 29.32
C LEU A 132 -10.70 -1.55 28.40
N GLY A 133 -10.92 -2.78 27.97
CA GLY A 133 -11.94 -3.11 26.98
C GLY A 133 -11.49 -2.86 25.53
N ILE A 134 -12.26 -3.46 24.60
CA ILE A 134 -11.86 -3.54 23.18
C ILE A 134 -11.79 -2.18 22.49
N PHE A 135 -12.73 -1.27 22.75
CA PHE A 135 -12.78 0.02 22.08
C PHE A 135 -11.62 0.93 22.49
N ALA A 136 -11.27 0.96 23.79
CA ALA A 136 -10.13 1.70 24.30
C ALA A 136 -8.81 1.11 23.75
N ALA A 137 -8.70 -0.21 23.70
CA ALA A 137 -7.55 -0.88 23.13
C ALA A 137 -7.34 -0.53 21.65
N ILE A 138 -8.40 -0.53 20.84
CA ILE A 138 -8.35 -0.15 19.43
C ILE A 138 -7.82 1.29 19.30
N ALA A 139 -8.39 2.24 20.04
CA ALA A 139 -7.97 3.63 19.97
C ALA A 139 -6.49 3.80 20.31
N ILE A 140 -6.03 3.14 21.37
CA ILE A 140 -4.62 3.18 21.80
C ILE A 140 -3.72 2.54 20.76
N VAL A 141 -4.04 1.32 20.31
CA VAL A 141 -3.24 0.53 19.36
C VAL A 141 -3.09 1.28 18.04
N GLU A 142 -4.18 1.76 17.45
CA GLU A 142 -4.12 2.47 16.16
C GLU A 142 -3.36 3.79 16.27
N THR A 143 -3.49 4.51 17.39
CA THR A 143 -2.71 5.71 17.66
C THR A 143 -1.22 5.40 17.70
N PHE A 144 -0.80 4.36 18.44
CA PHE A 144 0.60 3.96 18.51
C PHE A 144 1.14 3.45 17.18
N ILE A 145 0.34 2.70 16.41
CA ILE A 145 0.72 2.25 15.06
C ILE A 145 0.96 3.45 14.16
N ALA A 146 0.04 4.42 14.12
CA ALA A 146 0.16 5.61 13.30
C ALA A 146 1.43 6.41 13.66
N ILE A 147 1.65 6.68 14.95
CA ILE A 147 2.85 7.37 15.43
C ILE A 147 4.12 6.61 15.03
N THR A 148 4.14 5.29 15.23
CA THR A 148 5.30 4.46 14.91
C THR A 148 5.60 4.43 13.42
N MET A 149 4.57 4.32 12.57
CA MET A 149 4.76 4.36 11.11
C MET A 149 5.34 5.69 10.64
N VAL A 150 4.87 6.80 11.19
CA VAL A 150 5.42 8.13 10.88
C VAL A 150 6.86 8.26 11.38
N ALA A 151 7.14 7.86 12.61
CA ALA A 151 8.48 7.91 13.19
C ALA A 151 9.51 7.08 12.41
N LEU A 152 9.10 5.89 11.92
CA LEU A 152 9.94 5.01 11.10
C LEU A 152 9.99 5.43 9.63
N LYS A 153 9.26 6.48 9.21
CA LYS A 153 9.06 6.89 7.80
C LYS A 153 8.61 5.70 6.94
N ALA A 154 7.72 4.89 7.49
CA ALA A 154 7.26 3.62 6.94
C ALA A 154 5.73 3.57 6.85
N GLU A 155 5.12 4.65 6.40
CA GLU A 155 3.68 4.75 6.24
C GLU A 155 3.20 3.75 5.18
N HIS A 156 2.44 2.75 5.62
CA HIS A 156 1.89 1.70 4.79
C HIS A 156 0.48 1.35 5.28
N PRO A 157 -0.57 1.99 4.74
CA PRO A 157 -1.94 1.87 5.26
C PRO A 157 -2.46 0.44 5.45
N PRO A 158 -2.18 -0.53 4.55
CA PRO A 158 -2.64 -1.89 4.78
C PRO A 158 -2.12 -2.53 6.06
N ALA A 159 -0.95 -2.10 6.55
CA ALA A 159 -0.38 -2.64 7.78
C ALA A 159 -1.13 -2.17 9.05
N ALA A 160 -1.79 -1.01 9.03
CA ALA A 160 -2.61 -0.55 10.16
C ALA A 160 -3.73 -1.56 10.45
N ALA A 161 -4.37 -2.11 9.42
CA ALA A 161 -5.40 -3.14 9.59
C ALA A 161 -4.90 -4.39 10.36
N ILE A 162 -3.59 -4.66 10.36
CA ILE A 162 -3.02 -5.78 11.13
C ILE A 162 -3.15 -5.53 12.64
N GLY A 163 -2.96 -4.29 13.10
CA GLY A 163 -3.17 -3.92 14.50
C GLY A 163 -4.59 -4.20 14.97
N LEU A 164 -5.57 -3.79 14.17
CA LEU A 164 -6.99 -4.08 14.41
C LEU A 164 -7.26 -5.58 14.49
N VAL A 165 -6.76 -6.34 13.51
CA VAL A 165 -6.96 -7.79 13.45
C VAL A 165 -6.39 -8.47 14.69
N PHE A 166 -5.18 -8.12 15.11
CA PHE A 166 -4.56 -8.67 16.30
C PHE A 166 -5.37 -8.36 17.57
N THR A 167 -5.80 -7.11 17.71
CA THR A 167 -6.52 -6.65 18.90
C THR A 167 -7.93 -7.25 18.99
N ILE A 168 -8.70 -7.22 17.88
CA ILE A 168 -10.10 -7.66 17.85
C ILE A 168 -10.21 -9.18 17.92
N ASN A 169 -9.41 -9.88 17.10
CA ASN A 169 -9.49 -11.35 17.01
C ASN A 169 -8.58 -12.07 18.01
N ARG A 170 -7.95 -11.33 18.90
CA ARG A 170 -7.03 -11.86 19.93
C ARG A 170 -5.96 -12.75 19.34
N VAL A 171 -5.32 -12.27 18.26
CA VAL A 171 -4.30 -13.03 17.55
C VAL A 171 -3.03 -13.13 18.39
N GLY A 172 -2.65 -14.36 18.76
CA GLY A 172 -1.46 -14.64 19.55
C GLY A 172 -0.15 -14.56 18.74
N ALA A 173 0.94 -15.00 19.36
CA ALA A 173 2.29 -14.99 18.77
C ALA A 173 2.38 -15.75 17.41
N ALA A 174 1.55 -16.76 17.18
CA ALA A 174 1.45 -17.46 15.90
C ALA A 174 1.09 -16.51 14.74
N GLY A 175 0.32 -15.47 15.02
CA GLY A 175 0.01 -14.44 14.01
C GLY A 175 1.23 -13.64 13.60
N ILE A 176 2.15 -13.34 14.51
CA ILE A 176 3.41 -12.64 14.19
C ILE A 176 4.24 -13.49 13.22
N LEU A 177 4.32 -14.79 13.46
CA LEU A 177 5.01 -15.72 12.56
C LEU A 177 4.37 -15.70 11.16
N LEU A 178 3.04 -15.72 11.08
CA LEU A 178 2.33 -15.62 9.81
C LEU A 178 2.62 -14.30 9.09
N ILE A 179 2.70 -13.19 9.81
CA ILE A 179 3.08 -11.89 9.24
C ILE A 179 4.50 -11.96 8.65
N ILE A 180 5.45 -12.54 9.36
CA ILE A 180 6.83 -12.70 8.86
C ILE A 180 6.85 -13.55 7.59
N ILE A 181 6.17 -14.68 7.57
CA ILE A 181 6.05 -15.54 6.38
C ILE A 181 5.43 -14.76 5.22
N GLY A 182 4.35 -14.01 5.47
CA GLY A 182 3.69 -13.18 4.46
C GLY A 182 4.62 -12.09 3.89
N ILE A 183 5.38 -11.40 4.76
CA ILE A 183 6.37 -10.40 4.33
C ILE A 183 7.41 -11.04 3.41
N LEU A 184 8.00 -12.17 3.80
CA LEU A 184 9.02 -12.86 3.02
C LEU A 184 8.46 -13.31 1.66
N THR A 185 7.27 -13.89 1.66
CA THR A 185 6.62 -14.41 0.44
C THR A 185 6.29 -13.28 -0.54
N ILE A 186 5.57 -12.24 -0.08
CA ILE A 186 5.18 -11.11 -0.97
C ILE A 186 6.41 -10.35 -1.45
N SER A 187 7.39 -10.10 -0.58
CA SER A 187 8.64 -9.44 -0.98
C SER A 187 9.41 -10.25 -2.00
N GLY A 188 9.60 -11.54 -1.74
CA GLY A 188 10.32 -12.44 -2.63
C GLY A 188 9.66 -12.54 -4.01
N LEU A 189 8.35 -12.80 -4.06
CA LEU A 189 7.59 -12.85 -5.31
C LEU A 189 7.65 -11.54 -6.07
N THR A 190 7.47 -10.41 -5.38
CA THR A 190 7.54 -9.08 -6.02
C THR A 190 8.94 -8.82 -6.61
N MET A 191 10.00 -9.17 -5.89
CA MET A 191 11.38 -8.99 -6.40
C MET A 191 11.64 -9.85 -7.63
N VAL A 192 11.29 -11.14 -7.58
CA VAL A 192 11.50 -12.08 -8.69
C VAL A 192 10.71 -11.65 -9.91
N LEU A 193 9.40 -11.44 -9.77
CA LEU A 193 8.54 -11.12 -10.90
C LEU A 193 8.86 -9.77 -11.55
N LYS A 194 9.18 -8.74 -10.76
CA LYS A 194 9.63 -7.44 -11.31
C LYS A 194 10.94 -7.56 -12.06
N LYS A 195 11.89 -8.34 -11.54
CA LYS A 195 13.17 -8.56 -12.23
C LYS A 195 12.97 -9.26 -13.57
N THR A 196 12.11 -10.28 -13.63
CA THR A 196 11.80 -11.02 -14.87
C THR A 196 11.22 -10.10 -15.95
N VAL A 197 10.28 -9.22 -15.59
CA VAL A 197 9.70 -8.26 -16.53
C VAL A 197 10.73 -7.26 -17.01
N HIS A 198 11.58 -6.74 -16.12
CA HIS A 198 12.61 -5.78 -16.50
C HIS A 198 13.65 -6.38 -17.47
N VAL A 199 14.05 -7.63 -17.26
CA VAL A 199 14.95 -8.35 -18.18
C VAL A 199 14.30 -8.52 -19.55
N ALA A 200 13.03 -8.93 -19.61
CA ALA A 200 12.32 -9.09 -20.88
C ALA A 200 12.17 -7.76 -21.67
N GLU A 201 11.93 -6.65 -20.97
CA GLU A 201 11.87 -5.32 -21.60
C GLU A 201 13.22 -4.87 -22.15
N HIS A 202 14.30 -5.20 -21.45
CA HIS A 202 15.66 -4.85 -21.92
C HIS A 202 16.02 -5.63 -23.18
N GLU A 203 15.77 -6.94 -23.24
CA GLU A 203 16.00 -7.76 -24.43
C GLU A 203 15.20 -7.27 -25.63
N GLU A 204 13.90 -6.94 -25.43
CA GLU A 204 13.07 -6.39 -26.52
C GLU A 204 13.65 -5.08 -27.07
N SER A 205 14.14 -4.20 -26.19
CA SER A 205 14.75 -2.94 -26.59
C SER A 205 16.03 -3.12 -27.41
N GLU A 206 16.87 -4.09 -27.05
CA GLU A 206 18.10 -4.44 -27.80
C GLU A 206 17.77 -5.01 -29.19
N ILE A 207 16.80 -5.91 -29.28
CA ILE A 207 16.36 -6.48 -30.56
C ILE A 207 15.85 -5.37 -31.49
N ARG A 208 15.07 -4.42 -30.97
CA ARG A 208 14.59 -3.27 -31.76
C ARG A 208 15.73 -2.37 -32.25
N SER A 209 16.74 -2.10 -31.40
CA SER A 209 17.88 -1.28 -31.77
C SER A 209 18.70 -1.93 -32.86
N ARG A 210 18.97 -3.25 -32.79
CA ARG A 210 19.68 -4.03 -33.81
C ARG A 210 18.93 -4.09 -35.14
N LYS A 211 17.59 -4.13 -35.13
CA LYS A 211 16.79 -4.05 -36.38
C LYS A 211 16.90 -2.68 -37.05
N LYS A 212 16.89 -1.58 -36.26
CA LYS A 212 17.01 -0.23 -36.80
C LYS A 212 18.42 0.08 -37.38
N SER A 213 19.47 -0.58 -36.91
CA SER A 213 20.82 -0.39 -37.41
C SER A 213 21.13 -1.15 -38.72
N LYS A 214 20.22 -2.04 -39.16
CA LYS A 214 20.35 -2.83 -40.39
C LYS A 214 19.49 -2.32 -41.56
N LEU A 215 18.73 -1.25 -41.34
CA LEU A 215 17.93 -0.53 -42.35
C LEU A 215 18.58 0.79 -42.70
#